data_39ce03d1f11e71a5310ed61968c83181
#
_entry.id   39ce03d1f11e71a5310ed61968c83181
#
_cell.length_a   1.000
_cell.length_b   1.000
_cell.length_c   1.000
_cell.angle_alpha   90.00
_cell.angle_beta   90.00
_cell.angle_gamma   90.00
#
_symmetry.space_group_name_H-M   'P 1'
#
loop_
_entity.id
_entity.type
_entity.pdbx_description
1 polymer ?
#
loop_
_entity_poly.entity_id
_entity_poly.type
_entity_poly.pdbx_seq_one_letter_code
_entity_poly.pdbx_strand_id
1 'polypeptide(L)'
;MAEAIDIRELNIRIEQQSQFVTNLVMGMNKVIVGQKHLVDCLLIGLLSDGHILLEGVPGLAKTLAIKTLSQLISSDYSRIQFTPDLLPADVVGTQIYSQKDEAFHVKRGPVFANFVLADEINRAPAKVQSALLEAMQEHQVTIGDETFKLPSPFLVMATQNPIEQEGTYQLPEAQVDRFLLKVIIDYPTLEEEKLIIRENIQGGLPEVTPVTSAEEILKARKIVNEVYLDEKIEQYIADIVFASRYPERYGLGELKDMITFGVSPRASISLAKAARAYAFIKHRGYVIPEDVRAVAHDVMRHRIGLSYEAEASNVTSEEIVSRIINKVEVP
;
A
#
# COMPACT_ATOMS: atom_id res chain seq x y z
N MET A 1 31.82 -16.76 2.09
CA MET A 1 32.14 -15.60 2.96
C MET A 1 31.35 -14.44 2.36
N ALA A 2 30.37 -13.91 3.09
CA ALA A 2 29.68 -12.70 2.62
C ALA A 2 30.71 -11.56 2.63
N GLU A 3 30.90 -10.88 1.49
CA GLU A 3 31.68 -9.65 1.43
C GLU A 3 31.08 -8.68 2.44
N ALA A 4 31.94 -8.08 3.28
CA ALA A 4 31.49 -7.06 4.22
C ALA A 4 30.93 -5.89 3.38
N ILE A 5 29.63 -5.65 3.49
CA ILE A 5 28.97 -4.55 2.79
C ILE A 5 29.59 -3.25 3.31
N ASP A 6 30.24 -2.49 2.44
CA ASP A 6 30.67 -1.13 2.80
C ASP A 6 29.42 -0.23 2.81
N ILE A 7 28.91 -0.01 4.02
CA ILE A 7 27.71 0.82 4.26
C ILE A 7 27.90 2.24 3.71
N ARG A 8 29.12 2.76 3.65
CA ARG A 8 29.40 4.12 3.12
C ARG A 8 29.21 4.13 1.61
N GLU A 9 29.78 3.16 0.91
CA GLU A 9 29.63 3.04 -0.55
C GLU A 9 28.15 2.81 -0.93
N LEU A 10 27.48 1.92 -0.20
CA LEU A 10 26.05 1.67 -0.36
C LEU A 10 25.23 2.94 -0.16
N ASN A 11 25.53 3.72 0.87
CA ASN A 11 24.80 4.96 1.15
C ASN A 11 24.96 6.01 0.05
N ILE A 12 26.18 6.21 -0.47
CA ILE A 12 26.45 7.11 -1.60
C ILE A 12 25.68 6.68 -2.85
N ARG A 13 25.68 5.38 -3.15
CA ARG A 13 24.95 4.82 -4.29
C ARG A 13 23.45 5.01 -4.14
N ILE A 14 22.89 4.78 -2.95
CA ILE A 14 21.47 4.96 -2.68
C ILE A 14 21.09 6.44 -2.76
N GLU A 15 21.88 7.32 -2.22
CA GLU A 15 21.65 8.77 -2.31
C GLU A 15 21.55 9.24 -3.77
N GLN A 16 22.43 8.75 -4.63
CA GLN A 16 22.39 9.07 -6.08
C GLN A 16 21.16 8.47 -6.78
N GLN A 17 20.87 7.20 -6.48
CA GLN A 17 19.79 6.46 -7.15
C GLN A 17 18.38 6.82 -6.65
N SER A 18 18.27 7.45 -5.50
CA SER A 18 16.99 7.90 -4.93
C SER A 18 16.60 9.33 -5.31
N GLN A 19 17.43 10.07 -6.07
CA GLN A 19 17.15 11.46 -6.47
C GLN A 19 15.80 11.62 -7.19
N PHE A 20 15.40 10.66 -8.02
CA PHE A 20 14.12 10.72 -8.72
C PHE A 20 12.93 10.72 -7.74
N VAL A 21 13.08 10.15 -6.54
CA VAL A 21 12.03 10.15 -5.49
C VAL A 21 11.70 11.57 -5.06
N THR A 22 12.71 12.42 -4.91
CA THR A 22 12.50 13.85 -4.62
C THR A 22 11.65 14.51 -5.71
N ASN A 23 11.94 14.21 -6.98
CA ASN A 23 11.19 14.76 -8.11
C ASN A 23 9.74 14.21 -8.14
N LEU A 24 9.55 12.93 -7.81
CA LEU A 24 8.20 12.35 -7.66
C LEU A 24 7.41 13.05 -6.55
N VAL A 25 8.00 13.20 -5.36
CA VAL A 25 7.35 13.90 -4.23
C VAL A 25 7.01 15.34 -4.60
N MET A 26 7.93 16.06 -5.24
CA MET A 26 7.68 17.43 -5.72
C MET A 26 6.54 17.47 -6.75
N GLY A 27 6.51 16.51 -7.68
CA GLY A 27 5.44 16.39 -8.68
C GLY A 27 4.09 16.09 -8.05
N MET A 28 4.06 15.16 -7.09
CA MET A 28 2.84 14.85 -6.32
C MET A 28 2.33 16.08 -5.55
N ASN A 29 3.21 16.78 -4.84
CA ASN A 29 2.85 17.93 -4.01
C ASN A 29 2.39 19.16 -4.83
N LYS A 30 2.64 19.21 -6.14
CA LYS A 30 2.07 20.24 -7.02
C LYS A 30 0.57 20.06 -7.24
N VAL A 31 0.07 18.83 -7.11
CA VAL A 31 -1.31 18.47 -7.42
C VAL A 31 -2.09 18.09 -6.17
N ILE A 32 -1.42 17.43 -5.22
CA ILE A 32 -2.02 16.94 -3.97
C ILE A 32 -1.67 17.91 -2.85
N VAL A 33 -2.65 18.66 -2.41
CA VAL A 33 -2.52 19.56 -1.25
C VAL A 33 -2.68 18.73 0.03
N GLY A 34 -1.73 18.86 0.95
CA GLY A 34 -1.72 18.06 2.15
C GLY A 34 -1.43 16.58 1.85
N GLN A 35 -2.04 15.67 2.59
CA GLN A 35 -1.99 14.21 2.36
C GLN A 35 -0.55 13.65 2.19
N LYS A 36 0.41 14.25 2.89
CA LYS A 36 1.83 13.90 2.80
C LYS A 36 2.06 12.42 3.13
N HIS A 37 1.33 11.93 4.14
CA HIS A 37 1.38 10.53 4.54
C HIS A 37 0.90 9.59 3.43
N LEU A 38 -0.16 9.95 2.71
CA LEU A 38 -0.63 9.16 1.55
C LEU A 38 0.44 9.09 0.46
N VAL A 39 1.11 10.20 0.17
CA VAL A 39 2.19 10.24 -0.84
C VAL A 39 3.34 9.34 -0.42
N ASP A 40 3.80 9.41 0.82
CA ASP A 40 4.85 8.54 1.35
C ASP A 40 4.44 7.06 1.25
N CYS A 41 3.21 6.70 1.66
CA CYS A 41 2.68 5.34 1.58
C CYS A 41 2.56 4.82 0.13
N LEU A 42 2.17 5.66 -0.83
CA LEU A 42 2.13 5.30 -2.25
C LEU A 42 3.53 4.96 -2.77
N LEU A 43 4.54 5.73 -2.40
CA LEU A 43 5.93 5.47 -2.77
C LEU A 43 6.48 4.22 -2.08
N ILE A 44 6.16 4.00 -0.80
CA ILE A 44 6.51 2.76 -0.08
C ILE A 44 5.90 1.55 -0.79
N GLY A 45 4.60 1.58 -1.09
CA GLY A 45 3.92 0.50 -1.79
C GLY A 45 4.54 0.21 -3.17
N LEU A 46 4.81 1.26 -3.93
CA LEU A 46 5.44 1.16 -5.26
C LEU A 46 6.83 0.54 -5.19
N LEU A 47 7.68 1.01 -4.27
CA LEU A 47 9.08 0.57 -4.13
C LEU A 47 9.22 -0.79 -3.46
N SER A 48 8.27 -1.17 -2.59
CA SER A 48 8.24 -2.47 -1.90
C SER A 48 7.58 -3.59 -2.69
N ASP A 49 7.10 -3.30 -3.92
CA ASP A 49 6.27 -4.24 -4.71
C ASP A 49 5.06 -4.73 -3.90
N GLY A 50 4.33 -3.79 -3.30
CA GLY A 50 3.19 -4.06 -2.44
C GLY A 50 1.96 -3.25 -2.83
N HIS A 51 0.79 -3.69 -2.40
CA HIS A 51 -0.49 -3.03 -2.66
C HIS A 51 -1.00 -2.31 -1.42
N ILE A 52 -1.89 -1.33 -1.62
CA ILE A 52 -2.33 -0.42 -0.57
C ILE A 52 -3.85 -0.47 -0.45
N LEU A 53 -4.33 -0.58 0.78
CA LEU A 53 -5.73 -0.39 1.13
C LEU A 53 -5.89 0.99 1.77
N LEU A 54 -6.73 1.84 1.18
CA LEU A 54 -7.06 3.15 1.73
C LEU A 54 -8.42 3.12 2.42
N GLU A 55 -8.45 3.62 3.62
CA GLU A 55 -9.68 3.88 4.35
C GLU A 55 -9.86 5.38 4.57
N GLY A 56 -11.02 5.90 4.23
CA GLY A 56 -11.32 7.32 4.41
C GLY A 56 -12.57 7.72 3.64
N VAL A 57 -13.14 8.86 4.03
CA VAL A 57 -14.37 9.42 3.42
C VAL A 57 -14.17 9.77 1.95
N PRO A 58 -15.24 9.87 1.16
CA PRO A 58 -15.18 10.37 -0.22
C PRO A 58 -14.62 11.80 -0.29
N GLY A 59 -14.01 12.15 -1.44
CA GLY A 59 -13.54 13.52 -1.68
C GLY A 59 -12.12 13.84 -1.22
N LEU A 60 -11.38 12.90 -0.62
CA LEU A 60 -10.02 13.11 -0.10
C LEU A 60 -8.91 12.86 -1.13
N ALA A 61 -9.10 13.25 -2.38
CA ALA A 61 -8.13 13.19 -3.47
C ALA A 61 -7.52 11.79 -3.76
N LYS A 62 -8.13 10.69 -3.32
CA LYS A 62 -7.64 9.31 -3.52
C LYS A 62 -7.38 9.00 -5.00
N THR A 63 -8.39 9.23 -5.85
CA THR A 63 -8.29 9.03 -7.30
C THR A 63 -7.21 9.92 -7.91
N LEU A 64 -7.13 11.17 -7.47
CA LEU A 64 -6.17 12.13 -7.96
C LEU A 64 -4.73 11.70 -7.64
N ALA A 65 -4.49 11.17 -6.44
CA ALA A 65 -3.16 10.76 -5.99
C ALA A 65 -2.56 9.64 -6.87
N ILE A 66 -3.29 8.53 -7.08
CA ILE A 66 -2.76 7.41 -7.88
C ILE A 66 -2.67 7.77 -9.37
N LYS A 67 -3.62 8.57 -9.90
CA LYS A 67 -3.58 9.07 -11.27
C LYS A 67 -2.38 9.98 -11.49
N THR A 68 -2.10 10.91 -10.58
CA THR A 68 -0.92 11.78 -10.65
C THR A 68 0.37 10.97 -10.60
N LEU A 69 0.45 9.97 -9.71
CA LEU A 69 1.62 9.09 -9.62
C LEU A 69 1.86 8.35 -10.95
N SER A 70 0.80 7.80 -11.58
CA SER A 70 0.92 7.12 -12.87
C SER A 70 1.43 8.04 -13.98
N GLN A 71 0.97 9.28 -14.01
CA GLN A 71 1.40 10.30 -14.97
C GLN A 71 2.87 10.69 -14.78
N LEU A 72 3.32 10.86 -13.52
CA LEU A 72 4.71 11.16 -13.19
C LEU A 72 5.68 10.05 -13.59
N ILE A 73 5.20 8.80 -13.69
CA ILE A 73 5.99 7.61 -14.08
C ILE A 73 5.79 7.25 -15.56
N SER A 74 4.94 7.97 -16.28
CA SER A 74 4.56 7.64 -17.68
C SER A 74 4.06 6.20 -17.85
N SER A 75 3.12 5.80 -16.99
CA SER A 75 2.61 4.43 -16.92
C SER A 75 1.10 4.38 -17.01
N ASP A 76 0.56 3.22 -17.41
CA ASP A 76 -0.86 3.02 -17.58
C ASP A 76 -1.62 3.06 -16.26
N TYR A 77 -2.78 3.74 -16.29
CA TYR A 77 -3.69 3.87 -15.17
C TYR A 77 -5.08 3.33 -15.53
N SER A 78 -5.70 2.63 -14.60
CA SER A 78 -7.09 2.17 -14.71
C SER A 78 -7.84 2.40 -13.40
N ARG A 79 -9.13 2.70 -13.51
CA ARG A 79 -10.06 2.79 -12.37
C ARG A 79 -11.14 1.75 -12.53
N ILE A 80 -11.38 0.97 -11.49
CA ILE A 80 -12.44 -0.01 -11.39
C ILE A 80 -13.36 0.45 -10.24
N GLN A 81 -14.59 0.86 -10.57
CA GLN A 81 -15.60 1.14 -9.56
C GLN A 81 -16.27 -0.16 -9.16
N PHE A 82 -16.15 -0.56 -7.93
CA PHE A 82 -16.75 -1.79 -7.42
C PHE A 82 -18.23 -1.54 -7.10
N THR A 83 -19.10 -2.40 -7.63
CA THR A 83 -20.56 -2.35 -7.47
C THR A 83 -21.11 -3.75 -7.20
N PRO A 84 -22.31 -3.89 -6.62
CA PRO A 84 -22.89 -5.20 -6.30
C PRO A 84 -23.14 -6.11 -7.51
N ASP A 85 -23.29 -5.55 -8.70
CA ASP A 85 -23.55 -6.25 -9.97
C ASP A 85 -22.28 -6.59 -10.75
N LEU A 86 -21.10 -6.15 -10.30
CA LEU A 86 -19.82 -6.43 -10.97
C LEU A 86 -19.51 -7.93 -10.98
N LEU A 87 -18.99 -8.41 -12.10
CA LEU A 87 -18.54 -9.79 -12.28
C LEU A 87 -17.00 -9.88 -12.30
N PRO A 88 -16.40 -11.01 -11.93
CA PRO A 88 -14.95 -11.21 -12.06
C PRO A 88 -14.41 -10.90 -13.45
N ALA A 89 -15.17 -11.26 -14.50
CA ALA A 89 -14.80 -10.99 -15.90
C ALA A 89 -14.69 -9.49 -16.24
N ASP A 90 -15.43 -8.62 -15.51
CA ASP A 90 -15.35 -7.17 -15.70
C ASP A 90 -14.03 -6.60 -15.17
N VAL A 91 -13.39 -7.29 -14.22
CA VAL A 91 -12.10 -6.91 -13.64
C VAL A 91 -10.94 -7.50 -14.42
N VAL A 92 -10.97 -8.81 -14.66
CA VAL A 92 -9.83 -9.55 -15.23
C VAL A 92 -9.92 -9.71 -16.76
N GLY A 93 -11.13 -9.65 -17.31
CA GLY A 93 -11.38 -9.86 -18.72
C GLY A 93 -12.05 -11.20 -19.02
N THR A 94 -12.36 -11.44 -20.29
CA THR A 94 -13.11 -12.61 -20.74
C THR A 94 -12.73 -12.99 -22.16
N GLN A 95 -13.12 -14.19 -22.57
CA GLN A 95 -13.10 -14.59 -23.98
C GLN A 95 -14.40 -14.18 -24.66
N ILE A 96 -14.30 -13.60 -25.86
CA ILE A 96 -15.42 -13.20 -26.70
C ILE A 96 -15.35 -13.99 -28.01
N TYR A 97 -16.42 -14.67 -28.36
CA TYR A 97 -16.54 -15.34 -29.65
C TYR A 97 -16.79 -14.32 -30.78
N SER A 98 -15.91 -14.29 -31.77
CA SER A 98 -16.07 -13.48 -32.97
C SER A 98 -16.72 -14.34 -34.07
N GLN A 99 -17.93 -13.99 -34.44
CA GLN A 99 -18.61 -14.67 -35.57
C GLN A 99 -17.90 -14.43 -36.90
N LYS A 100 -17.14 -13.34 -37.03
CA LYS A 100 -16.41 -12.99 -38.25
C LYS A 100 -15.21 -13.91 -38.49
N ASP A 101 -14.51 -14.24 -37.41
CA ASP A 101 -13.27 -15.02 -37.46
C ASP A 101 -13.50 -16.47 -37.05
N GLU A 102 -14.74 -16.80 -36.62
CA GLU A 102 -15.14 -18.10 -36.05
C GLU A 102 -14.20 -18.58 -34.92
N ALA A 103 -13.68 -17.62 -34.14
CA ALA A 103 -12.69 -17.85 -33.12
C ALA A 103 -12.99 -17.08 -31.81
N PHE A 104 -12.44 -17.58 -30.70
CA PHE A 104 -12.47 -16.86 -29.44
C PHE A 104 -11.29 -15.87 -29.36
N HIS A 105 -11.59 -14.64 -28.97
CA HIS A 105 -10.60 -13.59 -28.70
C HIS A 105 -10.62 -13.18 -27.25
N VAL A 106 -9.44 -13.03 -26.66
CA VAL A 106 -9.31 -12.55 -25.29
C VAL A 106 -9.50 -11.03 -25.27
N LYS A 107 -10.49 -10.58 -24.53
CA LYS A 107 -10.65 -9.16 -24.14
C LYS A 107 -10.11 -8.98 -22.73
N ARG A 108 -8.95 -8.33 -22.60
CA ARG A 108 -8.34 -8.02 -21.32
C ARG A 108 -9.19 -7.02 -20.53
N GLY A 109 -9.29 -7.24 -19.23
CA GLY A 109 -10.00 -6.35 -18.32
C GLY A 109 -9.12 -5.18 -17.85
N PRO A 110 -9.69 -4.25 -17.06
CA PRO A 110 -9.01 -3.06 -16.58
C PRO A 110 -7.87 -3.35 -15.60
N VAL A 111 -7.74 -4.56 -15.06
CA VAL A 111 -6.61 -4.95 -14.22
C VAL A 111 -5.26 -4.94 -14.96
N PHE A 112 -5.28 -4.98 -16.29
CA PHE A 112 -4.08 -4.93 -17.13
C PHE A 112 -3.54 -3.50 -17.31
N ALA A 113 -3.32 -2.82 -16.19
CA ALA A 113 -2.67 -1.52 -16.11
C ALA A 113 -1.59 -1.55 -15.02
N ASN A 114 -0.61 -0.65 -15.10
CA ASN A 114 0.45 -0.55 -14.07
C ASN A 114 -0.10 -0.07 -12.73
N PHE A 115 -1.03 0.90 -12.78
CA PHE A 115 -1.66 1.50 -11.62
C PHE A 115 -3.17 1.29 -11.68
N VAL A 116 -3.70 0.56 -10.72
CA VAL A 116 -5.13 0.23 -10.65
C VAL A 116 -5.72 0.83 -9.38
N LEU A 117 -6.73 1.69 -9.55
CA LEU A 117 -7.60 2.11 -8.46
C LEU A 117 -8.81 1.18 -8.40
N ALA A 118 -8.88 0.36 -7.36
CA ALA A 118 -10.06 -0.44 -7.04
C ALA A 118 -10.94 0.35 -6.05
N ASP A 119 -11.86 1.14 -6.60
CA ASP A 119 -12.65 2.09 -5.81
C ASP A 119 -13.85 1.38 -5.17
N GLU A 120 -14.00 1.54 -3.84
CA GLU A 120 -15.03 0.93 -3.01
C GLU A 120 -15.06 -0.61 -3.10
N ILE A 121 -13.89 -1.26 -2.93
CA ILE A 121 -13.71 -2.72 -3.09
C ILE A 121 -14.72 -3.55 -2.27
N ASN A 122 -15.17 -3.02 -1.13
CA ASN A 122 -16.15 -3.66 -0.25
C ASN A 122 -17.60 -3.62 -0.78
N ARG A 123 -17.89 -2.96 -1.90
CA ARG A 123 -19.24 -2.95 -2.53
C ARG A 123 -19.48 -4.13 -3.46
N ALA A 124 -18.45 -4.80 -3.94
CA ALA A 124 -18.62 -5.94 -4.82
C ALA A 124 -18.64 -7.28 -4.06
N PRO A 125 -19.31 -8.30 -4.63
CA PRO A 125 -19.34 -9.65 -4.05
C PRO A 125 -17.95 -10.25 -3.86
N ALA A 126 -17.81 -11.17 -2.90
CA ALA A 126 -16.56 -11.81 -2.54
C ALA A 126 -15.82 -12.46 -3.72
N LYS A 127 -16.52 -12.96 -4.73
CA LYS A 127 -15.92 -13.55 -5.94
C LYS A 127 -15.12 -12.52 -6.74
N VAL A 128 -15.63 -11.29 -6.84
CA VAL A 128 -14.96 -10.19 -7.57
C VAL A 128 -13.75 -9.70 -6.80
N GLN A 129 -13.90 -9.52 -5.48
CA GLN A 129 -12.80 -9.19 -4.58
C GLN A 129 -11.67 -10.22 -4.69
N SER A 130 -12.02 -11.53 -4.66
CA SER A 130 -11.06 -12.63 -4.77
C SER A 130 -10.29 -12.60 -6.10
N ALA A 131 -10.96 -12.30 -7.22
CA ALA A 131 -10.31 -12.22 -8.53
C ALA A 131 -9.25 -11.11 -8.58
N LEU A 132 -9.55 -9.92 -8.02
CA LEU A 132 -8.55 -8.85 -7.92
C LEU A 132 -7.39 -9.23 -6.99
N LEU A 133 -7.70 -9.81 -5.82
CA LEU A 133 -6.69 -10.19 -4.83
C LEU A 133 -5.78 -11.34 -5.31
N GLU A 134 -6.29 -12.23 -6.17
CA GLU A 134 -5.48 -13.24 -6.85
C GLU A 134 -4.55 -12.58 -7.86
N ALA A 135 -5.06 -11.69 -8.72
CA ALA A 135 -4.25 -10.93 -9.66
C ALA A 135 -3.13 -10.13 -8.97
N MET A 136 -3.42 -9.54 -7.80
CA MET A 136 -2.43 -8.82 -6.98
C MET A 136 -1.31 -9.74 -6.48
N GLN A 137 -1.65 -10.95 -6.07
CA GLN A 137 -0.68 -11.89 -5.48
C GLN A 137 0.17 -12.60 -6.53
N GLU A 138 -0.48 -13.04 -7.63
CA GLU A 138 0.17 -13.87 -8.65
C GLU A 138 0.82 -13.05 -9.77
N HIS A 139 0.56 -11.73 -9.84
CA HIS A 139 0.99 -10.83 -10.92
C HIS A 139 0.64 -11.36 -12.33
N GLN A 140 -0.41 -12.18 -12.41
CA GLN A 140 -0.92 -12.78 -13.63
C GLN A 140 -2.41 -13.07 -13.50
N VAL A 141 -3.06 -13.26 -14.65
CA VAL A 141 -4.49 -13.59 -14.74
C VAL A 141 -4.69 -14.68 -15.77
N THR A 142 -5.52 -15.69 -15.45
CA THR A 142 -5.92 -16.72 -16.40
C THR A 142 -7.29 -16.38 -16.98
N ILE A 143 -7.38 -16.32 -18.32
CA ILE A 143 -8.62 -16.05 -19.06
C ILE A 143 -8.83 -17.20 -20.04
N GLY A 144 -9.87 -18.01 -19.80
CA GLY A 144 -10.03 -19.29 -20.51
C GLY A 144 -8.89 -20.23 -20.18
N ASP A 145 -8.17 -20.69 -21.20
CA ASP A 145 -7.06 -21.64 -21.07
C ASP A 145 -5.66 -20.96 -21.08
N GLU A 146 -5.63 -19.62 -21.16
CA GLU A 146 -4.38 -18.86 -21.29
C GLU A 146 -4.10 -18.00 -20.04
N THR A 147 -2.83 -17.98 -19.63
CA THR A 147 -2.35 -17.15 -18.53
C THR A 147 -1.54 -15.96 -19.03
N PHE A 148 -1.94 -14.77 -18.62
CA PHE A 148 -1.35 -13.49 -19.03
C PHE A 148 -0.69 -12.82 -17.82
N LYS A 149 0.57 -12.41 -17.97
CA LYS A 149 1.28 -11.59 -16.97
C LYS A 149 0.72 -10.17 -16.96
N LEU A 150 0.60 -9.61 -15.77
CA LEU A 150 0.27 -8.21 -15.60
C LEU A 150 1.49 -7.31 -15.89
N PRO A 151 1.28 -6.04 -16.25
CA PRO A 151 2.37 -5.10 -16.47
C PRO A 151 3.19 -4.89 -15.18
N SER A 152 4.46 -4.54 -15.33
CA SER A 152 5.34 -4.26 -14.20
C SER A 152 5.98 -2.86 -14.36
N PRO A 153 6.01 -2.02 -13.32
CA PRO A 153 5.49 -2.25 -11.97
C PRO A 153 3.96 -2.38 -11.95
N PHE A 154 3.42 -3.14 -10.99
CA PHE A 154 1.99 -3.30 -10.78
C PHE A 154 1.63 -2.86 -9.35
N LEU A 155 0.78 -1.84 -9.23
CA LEU A 155 0.32 -1.32 -7.94
C LEU A 155 -1.20 -1.20 -7.94
N VAL A 156 -1.85 -1.89 -7.03
CA VAL A 156 -3.27 -1.71 -6.73
C VAL A 156 -3.42 -0.84 -5.50
N MET A 157 -4.21 0.22 -5.62
CA MET A 157 -4.72 1.01 -4.52
C MET A 157 -6.22 0.72 -4.41
N ALA A 158 -6.61 -0.06 -3.41
CA ALA A 158 -8.02 -0.32 -3.12
C ALA A 158 -8.54 0.70 -2.11
N THR A 159 -9.80 1.14 -2.26
CA THR A 159 -10.43 2.04 -1.30
C THR A 159 -11.59 1.38 -0.57
N GLN A 160 -11.78 1.75 0.68
CA GLN A 160 -12.95 1.43 1.49
C GLN A 160 -13.53 2.71 2.08
N ASN A 161 -14.87 2.79 2.10
CA ASN A 161 -15.56 3.85 2.81
C ASN A 161 -16.03 3.31 4.17
N PRO A 162 -15.52 3.83 5.30
CA PRO A 162 -15.89 3.34 6.63
C PRO A 162 -17.32 3.71 7.04
N ILE A 163 -17.92 4.72 6.41
CA ILE A 163 -19.25 5.23 6.80
C ILE A 163 -20.37 4.42 6.15
N GLU A 164 -20.18 3.97 4.92
CA GLU A 164 -21.19 3.19 4.19
C GLU A 164 -21.11 1.72 4.58
N GLN A 165 -22.03 1.27 5.43
CA GLN A 165 -22.14 -0.12 5.85
C GLN A 165 -23.24 -0.89 5.10
N GLU A 166 -24.30 -0.21 4.61
CA GLU A 166 -25.38 -0.84 3.86
C GLU A 166 -24.92 -1.33 2.48
N GLY A 167 -25.21 -2.59 2.16
CA GLY A 167 -24.85 -3.18 0.86
C GLY A 167 -23.36 -3.43 0.67
N THR A 168 -22.57 -3.53 1.76
CA THR A 168 -21.15 -3.83 1.70
C THR A 168 -20.85 -5.28 2.06
N TYR A 169 -19.80 -5.81 1.43
CA TYR A 169 -19.22 -7.11 1.70
C TYR A 169 -17.85 -6.89 2.31
N GLN A 170 -17.73 -7.05 3.61
CA GLN A 170 -16.45 -6.88 4.28
C GLN A 170 -15.40 -7.85 3.73
N LEU A 171 -14.19 -7.36 3.53
CA LEU A 171 -13.06 -8.21 3.16
C LEU A 171 -12.69 -9.09 4.36
N PRO A 172 -12.62 -10.43 4.20
CA PRO A 172 -12.09 -11.30 5.24
C PRO A 172 -10.66 -10.91 5.62
N GLU A 173 -10.30 -11.08 6.88
CA GLU A 173 -8.98 -10.73 7.42
C GLU A 173 -7.82 -11.34 6.60
N ALA A 174 -7.93 -12.60 6.20
CA ALA A 174 -6.95 -13.27 5.35
C ALA A 174 -6.77 -12.60 3.96
N GLN A 175 -7.76 -11.87 3.51
CA GLN A 175 -7.72 -11.10 2.26
C GLN A 175 -7.11 -9.71 2.49
N VAL A 176 -7.43 -9.06 3.60
CA VAL A 176 -6.86 -7.77 3.98
C VAL A 176 -5.37 -7.89 4.27
N ASP A 177 -4.89 -9.01 4.82
CA ASP A 177 -3.47 -9.32 5.07
C ASP A 177 -2.60 -9.33 3.78
N ARG A 178 -3.21 -9.39 2.60
CA ARG A 178 -2.49 -9.30 1.31
C ARG A 178 -2.04 -7.89 0.96
N PHE A 179 -2.66 -6.87 1.51
CA PHE A 179 -2.22 -5.49 1.34
C PHE A 179 -0.97 -5.25 2.19
N LEU A 180 0.03 -4.59 1.60
CA LEU A 180 1.25 -4.21 2.32
C LEU A 180 0.93 -3.21 3.42
N LEU A 181 0.15 -2.18 3.08
CA LEU A 181 -0.24 -1.08 3.95
C LEU A 181 -1.77 -0.92 3.95
N LYS A 182 -2.33 -0.63 5.13
CA LYS A 182 -3.66 -0.03 5.26
C LYS A 182 -3.48 1.39 5.76
N VAL A 183 -3.83 2.37 4.95
CA VAL A 183 -3.65 3.79 5.21
C VAL A 183 -4.99 4.42 5.54
N ILE A 184 -5.06 5.12 6.65
CA ILE A 184 -6.22 5.94 7.03
C ILE A 184 -5.96 7.36 6.58
N ILE A 185 -6.95 7.95 5.90
CA ILE A 185 -6.87 9.31 5.40
C ILE A 185 -7.88 10.17 6.16
N ASP A 186 -7.37 11.21 6.76
CA ASP A 186 -8.15 12.22 7.46
C ASP A 186 -8.47 13.42 6.57
N TYR A 187 -9.41 14.25 7.03
CA TYR A 187 -9.73 15.53 6.41
C TYR A 187 -8.51 16.46 6.39
N PRO A 188 -8.40 17.32 5.36
CA PRO A 188 -7.37 18.33 5.32
C PRO A 188 -7.52 19.32 6.48
N THR A 189 -6.42 19.91 6.87
CA THR A 189 -6.42 21.02 7.85
C THR A 189 -7.07 22.27 7.25
N LEU A 190 -7.46 23.22 8.09
CA LEU A 190 -8.08 24.47 7.63
C LEU A 190 -7.23 25.24 6.61
N GLU A 191 -5.90 25.21 6.77
CA GLU A 191 -5.00 25.91 5.85
C GLU A 191 -4.86 25.14 4.52
N GLU A 192 -4.84 23.83 4.55
CA GLU A 192 -4.87 22.99 3.34
C GLU A 192 -6.20 23.14 2.59
N GLU A 193 -7.34 23.21 3.29
CA GLU A 193 -8.65 23.45 2.68
C GLU A 193 -8.68 24.79 1.92
N LYS A 194 -8.12 25.85 2.52
CA LYS A 194 -7.98 27.16 1.84
C LYS A 194 -7.14 27.08 0.58
N LEU A 195 -6.05 26.27 0.59
CA LEU A 195 -5.22 26.05 -0.59
C LEU A 195 -5.99 25.30 -1.66
N ILE A 196 -6.69 24.22 -1.29
CA ILE A 196 -7.55 23.43 -2.20
C ILE A 196 -8.57 24.35 -2.90
N ILE A 197 -9.25 25.23 -2.15
CA ILE A 197 -10.19 26.20 -2.70
C ILE A 197 -9.51 27.12 -3.73
N ARG A 198 -8.36 27.69 -3.37
CA ARG A 198 -7.62 28.63 -4.23
C ARG A 198 -7.18 28.00 -5.53
N GLU A 199 -6.58 26.82 -5.46
CA GLU A 199 -6.07 26.10 -6.63
C GLU A 199 -7.19 25.67 -7.58
N ASN A 200 -8.33 25.21 -7.06
CA ASN A 200 -9.44 24.77 -7.89
C ASN A 200 -10.24 25.92 -8.52
N ILE A 201 -10.27 27.11 -7.89
CA ILE A 201 -11.01 28.29 -8.43
C ILE A 201 -10.15 29.07 -9.42
N GLN A 202 -8.81 29.12 -9.27
CA GLN A 202 -7.95 30.04 -10.02
C GLN A 202 -7.39 29.50 -11.33
N GLY A 203 -7.60 28.25 -11.70
CA GLY A 203 -7.07 27.80 -13.00
C GLY A 203 -7.03 26.29 -13.25
N GLY A 204 -7.60 25.49 -12.40
CA GLY A 204 -7.60 24.03 -12.53
C GLY A 204 -6.28 23.38 -12.05
N LEU A 205 -6.29 22.06 -12.06
CA LEU A 205 -5.12 21.29 -11.61
C LEU A 205 -3.93 21.50 -12.57
N PRO A 206 -2.70 21.71 -12.06
CA PRO A 206 -1.53 21.85 -12.89
C PRO A 206 -1.25 20.60 -13.73
N GLU A 207 -0.79 20.79 -14.96
CA GLU A 207 -0.33 19.68 -15.78
C GLU A 207 0.90 19.02 -15.17
N VAL A 208 0.88 17.71 -15.18
CA VAL A 208 1.95 16.88 -14.63
C VAL A 208 2.77 16.31 -15.79
N THR A 209 4.06 16.54 -15.78
CA THR A 209 5.00 15.95 -16.75
C THR A 209 5.72 14.76 -16.11
N PRO A 210 5.98 13.68 -16.88
CA PRO A 210 6.73 12.53 -16.39
C PRO A 210 8.11 12.95 -15.86
N VAL A 211 8.52 12.41 -14.72
CA VAL A 211 9.81 12.66 -14.07
C VAL A 211 10.66 11.41 -13.92
N THR A 212 10.05 10.23 -14.18
CA THR A 212 10.73 8.93 -14.15
C THR A 212 9.97 7.94 -15.05
N SER A 213 10.47 6.72 -15.20
CA SER A 213 9.87 5.65 -16.00
C SER A 213 9.63 4.39 -15.20
N ALA A 214 8.81 3.48 -15.76
CA ALA A 214 8.58 2.16 -15.20
C ALA A 214 9.90 1.37 -15.00
N GLU A 215 10.84 1.47 -15.94
CA GLU A 215 12.13 0.79 -15.85
C GLU A 215 12.98 1.34 -14.70
N GLU A 216 12.96 2.65 -14.46
CA GLU A 216 13.66 3.27 -13.33
C GLU A 216 13.09 2.80 -12.00
N ILE A 217 11.77 2.69 -11.88
CA ILE A 217 11.12 2.12 -10.69
C ILE A 217 11.55 0.68 -10.45
N LEU A 218 11.61 -0.15 -11.51
CA LEU A 218 12.05 -1.54 -11.38
C LEU A 218 13.52 -1.66 -10.99
N LYS A 219 14.38 -0.76 -11.45
CA LYS A 219 15.78 -0.67 -10.99
C LYS A 219 15.84 -0.25 -9.52
N ALA A 220 15.06 0.76 -9.14
CA ALA A 220 14.99 1.24 -7.76
C ALA A 220 14.52 0.14 -6.78
N ARG A 221 13.53 -0.68 -7.14
CA ARG A 221 13.11 -1.86 -6.33
C ARG A 221 14.27 -2.81 -6.00
N LYS A 222 15.16 -3.05 -6.97
CA LYS A 222 16.35 -3.90 -6.74
C LYS A 222 17.28 -3.26 -5.72
N ILE A 223 17.49 -1.95 -5.83
CA ILE A 223 18.36 -1.19 -4.91
C ILE A 223 17.74 -1.09 -3.51
N VAL A 224 16.41 -0.92 -3.40
CA VAL A 224 15.69 -0.95 -2.12
C VAL A 224 15.91 -2.28 -1.38
N ASN A 225 15.97 -3.40 -2.10
CA ASN A 225 16.27 -4.71 -1.50
C ASN A 225 17.71 -4.82 -0.97
N GLU A 226 18.63 -3.96 -1.44
CA GLU A 226 20.02 -3.91 -0.98
C GLU A 226 20.20 -2.97 0.23
N VAL A 227 19.19 -2.15 0.59
CA VAL A 227 19.22 -1.32 1.80
C VAL A 227 19.52 -2.20 3.00
N TYR A 228 20.59 -1.84 3.72
CA TYR A 228 21.09 -2.64 4.83
C TYR A 228 20.09 -2.69 5.98
N LEU A 229 19.80 -3.89 6.43
CA LEU A 229 18.97 -4.16 7.60
C LEU A 229 19.84 -4.89 8.62
N ASP A 230 20.18 -4.22 9.70
CA ASP A 230 21.01 -4.76 10.78
C ASP A 230 20.24 -5.85 11.55
N GLU A 231 20.95 -6.86 12.06
CA GLU A 231 20.36 -7.96 12.86
C GLU A 231 19.58 -7.43 14.07
N LYS A 232 20.02 -6.32 14.68
CA LYS A 232 19.31 -5.68 15.78
C LYS A 232 17.97 -5.09 15.35
N ILE A 233 17.89 -4.56 14.12
CA ILE A 233 16.62 -4.07 13.55
C ILE A 233 15.70 -5.24 13.19
N GLU A 234 16.26 -6.34 12.69
CA GLU A 234 15.49 -7.58 12.47
C GLU A 234 14.90 -8.09 13.79
N GLN A 235 15.70 -8.11 14.86
CA GLN A 235 15.24 -8.48 16.20
C GLN A 235 14.14 -7.51 16.68
N TYR A 236 14.31 -6.21 16.51
CA TYR A 236 13.32 -5.20 16.90
C TYR A 236 11.99 -5.41 16.18
N ILE A 237 12.01 -5.68 14.86
CA ILE A 237 10.81 -6.04 14.09
C ILE A 237 10.16 -7.31 14.65
N ALA A 238 10.96 -8.33 14.94
CA ALA A 238 10.47 -9.58 15.52
C ALA A 238 9.82 -9.34 16.88
N ASP A 239 10.41 -8.54 17.75
CA ASP A 239 9.89 -8.20 19.07
C ASP A 239 8.55 -7.45 19.00
N ILE A 240 8.40 -6.48 18.08
CA ILE A 240 7.13 -5.80 17.81
C ILE A 240 6.05 -6.79 17.41
N VAL A 241 6.37 -7.71 16.50
CA VAL A 241 5.44 -8.74 16.04
C VAL A 241 5.08 -9.73 17.16
N PHE A 242 6.07 -10.18 17.93
CA PHE A 242 5.85 -11.09 19.05
C PHE A 242 5.07 -10.43 20.19
N ALA A 243 5.27 -9.14 20.44
CA ALA A 243 4.49 -8.39 21.43
C ALA A 243 2.99 -8.36 21.11
N SER A 244 2.62 -8.38 19.82
CA SER A 244 1.21 -8.50 19.42
C SER A 244 0.60 -9.88 19.67
N ARG A 245 1.43 -10.94 19.72
CA ARG A 245 1.00 -12.35 19.95
C ARG A 245 1.06 -12.76 21.42
N TYR A 246 2.05 -12.23 22.13
CA TYR A 246 2.38 -12.59 23.51
C TYR A 246 2.62 -11.34 24.34
N PRO A 247 1.62 -10.43 24.47
CA PRO A 247 1.80 -9.13 25.09
C PRO A 247 2.31 -9.21 26.53
N GLU A 248 1.92 -10.26 27.27
CA GLU A 248 2.37 -10.47 28.64
C GLU A 248 3.90 -10.65 28.79
N ARG A 249 4.59 -11.14 27.73
CA ARG A 249 6.05 -11.29 27.74
C ARG A 249 6.80 -9.97 27.59
N TYR A 250 6.10 -8.96 27.09
CA TYR A 250 6.65 -7.61 26.86
C TYR A 250 6.12 -6.59 27.86
N GLY A 251 5.51 -7.06 28.96
CA GLY A 251 4.95 -6.18 30.00
C GLY A 251 3.72 -5.39 29.53
N LEU A 252 2.95 -5.97 28.61
CA LEU A 252 1.72 -5.44 28.05
C LEU A 252 0.54 -6.38 28.39
N GLY A 253 0.54 -6.93 29.62
CA GLY A 253 -0.46 -7.92 30.04
C GLY A 253 -1.90 -7.46 29.90
N GLU A 254 -2.14 -6.14 29.99
CA GLU A 254 -3.46 -5.53 29.77
C GLU A 254 -3.99 -5.67 28.35
N LEU A 255 -3.12 -5.90 27.38
CA LEU A 255 -3.55 -6.12 25.97
C LEU A 255 -3.96 -7.56 25.68
N LYS A 256 -3.71 -8.50 26.60
CA LYS A 256 -3.98 -9.92 26.36
C LYS A 256 -5.44 -10.21 26.04
N ASP A 257 -6.35 -9.61 26.81
CA ASP A 257 -7.79 -9.81 26.65
C ASP A 257 -8.38 -8.90 25.56
N MET A 258 -7.60 -7.92 25.05
CA MET A 258 -7.99 -7.01 23.99
C MET A 258 -7.65 -7.53 22.59
N ILE A 259 -6.75 -8.49 22.46
CA ILE A 259 -6.28 -9.04 21.17
C ILE A 259 -6.80 -10.46 21.01
N THR A 260 -7.63 -10.69 19.99
CA THR A 260 -8.08 -12.04 19.63
C THR A 260 -6.98 -12.83 18.92
N PHE A 261 -6.25 -12.18 18.02
CA PHE A 261 -5.05 -12.72 17.38
C PHE A 261 -4.07 -11.60 17.03
N GLY A 262 -2.79 -11.89 17.20
CA GLY A 262 -1.70 -11.01 16.80
C GLY A 262 -1.35 -11.14 15.33
N VAL A 263 -0.44 -10.29 14.84
CA VAL A 263 -0.07 -10.23 13.42
C VAL A 263 0.66 -11.50 12.94
N SER A 264 0.47 -11.85 11.68
CA SER A 264 1.08 -13.02 11.03
C SER A 264 2.57 -12.76 10.69
N PRO A 265 3.36 -13.81 10.29
CA PRO A 265 4.72 -13.61 9.79
C PRO A 265 4.80 -12.69 8.55
N ARG A 266 3.70 -12.52 7.81
CA ARG A 266 3.61 -11.54 6.72
C ARG A 266 3.85 -10.12 7.22
N ALA A 267 3.42 -9.79 8.44
CA ALA A 267 3.68 -8.49 9.03
C ALA A 267 5.17 -8.22 9.24
N SER A 268 5.95 -9.21 9.71
CA SER A 268 7.42 -9.08 9.85
C SER A 268 8.07 -8.75 8.51
N ILE A 269 7.68 -9.49 7.46
CA ILE A 269 8.19 -9.29 6.10
C ILE A 269 7.76 -7.91 5.58
N SER A 270 6.50 -7.52 5.82
CA SER A 270 5.96 -6.22 5.39
C SER A 270 6.64 -5.06 6.10
N LEU A 271 6.89 -5.17 7.42
CA LEU A 271 7.63 -4.16 8.18
C LEU A 271 9.06 -3.99 7.64
N ALA A 272 9.78 -5.08 7.40
CA ALA A 272 11.13 -5.03 6.86
C ALA A 272 11.16 -4.40 5.46
N LYS A 273 10.26 -4.81 4.56
CA LYS A 273 10.14 -4.24 3.21
C LYS A 273 9.78 -2.76 3.23
N ALA A 274 8.76 -2.38 4.02
CA ALA A 274 8.31 -1.00 4.13
C ALA A 274 9.36 -0.09 4.76
N ALA A 275 10.07 -0.56 5.80
CA ALA A 275 11.15 0.18 6.44
C ALA A 275 12.34 0.41 5.49
N ARG A 276 12.74 -0.60 4.68
CA ARG A 276 13.76 -0.43 3.63
C ARG A 276 13.34 0.61 2.60
N ALA A 277 12.10 0.54 2.11
CA ALA A 277 11.58 1.51 1.15
C ALA A 277 11.52 2.92 1.77
N TYR A 278 11.12 3.02 3.04
CA TYR A 278 11.09 4.30 3.74
C TYR A 278 12.50 4.90 3.91
N ALA A 279 13.50 4.07 4.31
CA ALA A 279 14.90 4.50 4.39
C ALA A 279 15.42 4.99 3.01
N PHE A 280 15.08 4.28 1.94
CA PHE A 280 15.42 4.69 0.56
C PHE A 280 14.78 6.03 0.18
N ILE A 281 13.50 6.26 0.51
CA ILE A 281 12.79 7.54 0.30
C ILE A 281 13.48 8.67 1.08
N LYS A 282 14.08 8.36 2.23
CA LYS A 282 14.88 9.30 3.03
C LYS A 282 16.36 9.36 2.60
N HIS A 283 16.69 8.85 1.41
CA HIS A 283 18.03 8.84 0.82
C HIS A 283 19.09 8.14 1.68
N ARG A 284 18.72 7.09 2.39
CA ARG A 284 19.55 6.37 3.35
C ARG A 284 19.76 4.91 2.96
N GLY A 285 20.99 4.44 3.02
CA GLY A 285 21.40 3.08 2.67
C GLY A 285 21.21 2.03 3.76
N TYR A 286 20.64 2.39 4.90
CA TYR A 286 20.41 1.52 6.04
C TYR A 286 19.13 1.89 6.77
N VAL A 287 18.50 0.90 7.40
CA VAL A 287 17.28 1.07 8.19
C VAL A 287 17.65 1.45 9.64
N ILE A 288 16.89 2.37 10.21
CA ILE A 288 16.95 2.73 11.63
C ILE A 288 15.62 2.41 12.31
N PRO A 289 15.56 2.31 13.65
CA PRO A 289 14.33 2.01 14.38
C PRO A 289 13.16 2.94 14.05
N GLU A 290 13.45 4.21 13.81
CA GLU A 290 12.45 5.23 13.44
C GLU A 290 11.74 4.90 12.12
N ASP A 291 12.41 4.24 11.18
CA ASP A 291 11.80 3.81 9.91
C ASP A 291 10.76 2.71 10.15
N VAL A 292 11.07 1.76 11.03
CA VAL A 292 10.14 0.71 11.44
C VAL A 292 8.92 1.33 12.14
N ARG A 293 9.15 2.28 13.07
CA ARG A 293 8.08 2.98 13.79
C ARG A 293 7.20 3.80 12.85
N ALA A 294 7.78 4.43 11.83
CA ALA A 294 7.07 5.27 10.86
C ALA A 294 6.05 4.47 10.04
N VAL A 295 6.33 3.19 9.74
CA VAL A 295 5.46 2.35 8.91
C VAL A 295 4.62 1.36 9.72
N ALA A 296 4.87 1.23 11.02
CA ALA A 296 4.28 0.17 11.85
C ALA A 296 2.75 0.22 11.92
N HIS A 297 2.15 1.40 12.06
CA HIS A 297 0.69 1.55 12.08
C HIS A 297 0.07 1.09 10.78
N ASP A 298 0.58 1.54 9.63
CA ASP A 298 0.04 1.20 8.33
C ASP A 298 0.21 -0.28 7.98
N VAL A 299 1.28 -0.92 8.49
CA VAL A 299 1.52 -2.35 8.29
C VAL A 299 0.69 -3.21 9.24
N MET A 300 0.47 -2.81 10.49
CA MET A 300 -0.06 -3.69 11.54
C MET A 300 -1.56 -3.53 11.80
N ARG A 301 -2.13 -2.31 11.59
CA ARG A 301 -3.52 -2.00 12.00
C ARG A 301 -4.58 -2.96 11.45
N HIS A 302 -4.39 -3.49 10.27
CA HIS A 302 -5.31 -4.40 9.59
C HIS A 302 -4.98 -5.88 9.79
N ARG A 303 -4.02 -6.17 10.66
CA ARG A 303 -3.50 -7.51 10.94
C ARG A 303 -3.68 -7.93 12.39
N ILE A 304 -4.18 -7.02 13.24
CA ILE A 304 -4.49 -7.27 14.65
C ILE A 304 -5.99 -7.45 14.77
N GLY A 305 -6.41 -8.60 15.26
CA GLY A 305 -7.82 -8.86 15.57
C GLY A 305 -8.16 -8.33 16.97
N LEU A 306 -9.18 -7.47 17.04
CA LEU A 306 -9.70 -6.96 18.30
C LEU A 306 -10.68 -7.96 18.93
N SER A 307 -10.73 -8.00 20.25
CA SER A 307 -11.75 -8.72 21.00
C SER A 307 -13.00 -7.86 21.19
N TYR A 308 -14.12 -8.50 21.51
CA TYR A 308 -15.34 -7.78 21.90
C TYR A 308 -15.13 -6.86 23.12
N GLU A 309 -14.21 -7.21 24.02
CA GLU A 309 -13.85 -6.40 25.16
C GLU A 309 -13.13 -5.12 24.76
N ALA A 310 -12.22 -5.20 23.78
CA ALA A 310 -11.56 -4.04 23.19
C ALA A 310 -12.59 -3.11 22.51
N GLU A 311 -13.49 -3.68 21.69
CA GLU A 311 -14.54 -2.91 21.02
C GLU A 311 -15.49 -2.24 22.02
N ALA A 312 -15.91 -2.95 23.06
CA ALA A 312 -16.77 -2.40 24.12
C ALA A 312 -16.08 -1.29 24.91
N SER A 313 -14.75 -1.33 25.02
CA SER A 313 -13.92 -0.32 25.68
C SER A 313 -13.47 0.81 24.72
N ASN A 314 -13.93 0.79 23.45
CA ASN A 314 -13.49 1.70 22.39
C ASN A 314 -11.97 1.72 22.17
N VAL A 315 -11.28 0.62 22.43
CA VAL A 315 -9.85 0.46 22.13
C VAL A 315 -9.68 0.11 20.66
N THR A 316 -8.88 0.88 19.95
CA THR A 316 -8.63 0.71 18.52
C THR A 316 -7.35 -0.09 18.25
N SER A 317 -7.23 -0.66 17.05
CA SER A 317 -5.98 -1.29 16.60
C SER A 317 -4.80 -0.29 16.60
N GLU A 318 -5.06 1.00 16.30
CA GLU A 318 -4.09 2.09 16.37
C GLU A 318 -3.49 2.24 17.77
N GLU A 319 -4.37 2.21 18.78
CA GLU A 319 -3.94 2.33 20.17
C GLU A 319 -3.11 1.13 20.61
N ILE A 320 -3.53 -0.09 20.21
CA ILE A 320 -2.77 -1.32 20.49
C ILE A 320 -1.39 -1.26 19.84
N VAL A 321 -1.30 -0.89 18.57
CA VAL A 321 0.00 -0.72 17.87
C VAL A 321 0.85 0.32 18.56
N SER A 322 0.27 1.46 18.93
CA SER A 322 0.99 2.52 19.67
C SER A 322 1.56 2.03 21.00
N ARG A 323 0.79 1.27 21.78
CA ARG A 323 1.25 0.70 23.06
C ARG A 323 2.40 -0.29 22.84
N ILE A 324 2.32 -1.15 21.81
CA ILE A 324 3.37 -2.10 21.47
C ILE A 324 4.67 -1.36 21.09
N ILE A 325 4.60 -0.41 20.15
CA ILE A 325 5.78 0.33 19.65
C ILE A 325 6.46 1.13 20.77
N ASN A 326 5.68 1.68 21.70
CA ASN A 326 6.21 2.46 22.81
C ASN A 326 6.82 1.60 23.93
N LYS A 327 6.45 0.32 24.00
CA LYS A 327 6.91 -0.59 25.06
C LYS A 327 8.09 -1.45 24.63
N VAL A 328 8.14 -1.86 23.36
CA VAL A 328 9.25 -2.68 22.85
C VAL A 328 10.54 -1.85 22.87
N GLU A 329 11.60 -2.44 23.41
CA GLU A 329 12.91 -1.79 23.57
C GLU A 329 13.52 -1.49 22.19
N VAL A 330 14.00 -0.28 22.04
CA VAL A 330 14.67 0.21 20.82
C VAL A 330 16.15 -0.19 20.87
N PRO A 331 16.71 -0.82 19.83
CA PRO A 331 18.09 -1.32 19.83
C PRO A 331 19.16 -0.21 19.81
#